data_33c81c97d150119336275a91356da2cc
#
_entry.id   33c81c97d150119336275a91356da2cc
#
_cell.length_a   1.000
_cell.length_b   1.000
_cell.length_c   1.000
_cell.angle_alpha   90.00
_cell.angle_beta   90.00
_cell.angle_gamma   90.00
#
_symmetry.space_group_name_H-M   'P 1'
#
loop_
_entity.id
_entity.type
_entity.pdbx_description
1 polymer ?
#
loop_
_entity_poly.entity_id
_entity_poly.type
_entity_poly.pdbx_seq_one_letter_code
_entity_poly.pdbx_strand_id
1 'polypeptide(L)'
;EEEEDQAVRAAPGINGGNAGAGVAYHPGTGVAFVGGVHQPTVYLPDPEPYSPGQLWIGGTARFPPDDEQWGTVSAVDLGTGEIRWHVRTHAPVHSDLLATAGDLVFVGQGSGSLDAFDSRTGQLLWQFHTAAGVHGGPVTYDVAGIQYVVSPAGGSFHFDTPAGDDLIAFALASQRPAVTVNDYPTPGYDRTGPADPADRRVRQVPVHTDTAAVDSPPADR
;
A
#
# COMPACT_ATOMS: atom_id res chain seq x y z
N GLU A 1 -3.42 37.49 -1.76
CA GLU A 1 -2.43 37.81 -0.69
C GLU A 1 -3.04 37.62 0.72
N GLU A 2 -4.30 38.06 1.00
CA GLU A 2 -4.93 37.87 2.33
C GLU A 2 -5.25 36.38 2.65
N GLU A 3 -5.48 35.53 1.66
CA GLU A 3 -5.74 34.08 1.87
C GLU A 3 -4.47 33.30 2.22
N GLU A 4 -3.31 33.69 1.73
CA GLU A 4 -2.03 33.03 2.03
C GLU A 4 -1.58 33.27 3.48
N ASP A 5 -1.93 34.41 4.08
CA ASP A 5 -1.58 34.74 5.46
C ASP A 5 -2.33 33.87 6.51
N GLN A 6 -3.38 33.14 6.10
CA GLN A 6 -4.15 32.23 6.95
C GLN A 6 -3.81 30.75 6.72
N ALA A 7 -2.90 30.45 5.82
CA ALA A 7 -2.49 29.09 5.52
C ALA A 7 -1.76 28.44 6.70
N VAL A 8 -2.19 27.25 7.11
CA VAL A 8 -1.55 26.49 8.19
C VAL A 8 -0.96 25.21 7.61
N ARG A 9 0.36 25.06 7.74
CA ARG A 9 1.04 23.81 7.35
C ARG A 9 1.17 22.88 8.57
N ALA A 10 0.77 21.63 8.40
CA ALA A 10 0.92 20.57 9.40
C ALA A 10 1.62 19.34 8.81
N ALA A 11 2.40 18.64 9.65
CA ALA A 11 3.01 17.35 9.34
C ALA A 11 3.02 16.46 10.59
N PRO A 12 2.46 15.25 10.53
CA PRO A 12 1.68 14.71 9.42
C PRO A 12 0.41 15.54 9.17
N GLY A 13 -0.06 15.54 7.91
CA GLY A 13 -1.17 16.35 7.47
C GLY A 13 -2.55 15.68 7.63
N ILE A 14 -3.47 15.96 6.69
CA ILE A 14 -4.86 15.50 6.71
C ILE A 14 -5.00 13.98 6.77
N ASN A 15 -4.04 13.25 6.21
CA ASN A 15 -4.03 11.79 6.23
C ASN A 15 -3.41 11.19 7.50
N GLY A 16 -3.05 12.04 8.47
CA GLY A 16 -2.56 11.63 9.79
C GLY A 16 -1.23 10.88 9.74
N GLY A 17 -0.85 10.30 10.86
CA GLY A 17 0.38 9.50 10.99
C GLY A 17 0.16 8.00 10.70
N ASN A 18 -1.05 7.50 10.89
CA ASN A 18 -1.49 6.14 10.58
C ASN A 18 -2.93 6.22 10.09
N ALA A 19 -3.13 6.70 8.87
CA ALA A 19 -4.46 6.93 8.33
C ALA A 19 -4.91 5.70 7.53
N GLY A 20 -5.76 4.90 8.14
CA GLY A 20 -6.43 3.78 7.48
C GLY A 20 -5.55 2.54 7.26
N ALA A 21 -4.26 2.60 7.55
CA ALA A 21 -3.41 1.43 7.51
C ALA A 21 -3.75 0.50 8.68
N GLY A 22 -4.17 -0.71 8.39
CA GLY A 22 -4.38 -1.75 9.39
C GLY A 22 -3.07 -2.16 10.06
N VAL A 23 -3.20 -2.79 11.24
CA VAL A 23 -2.06 -3.34 11.97
C VAL A 23 -1.98 -4.83 11.72
N ALA A 24 -0.83 -5.33 11.27
CA ALA A 24 -0.59 -6.76 11.20
C ALA A 24 0.03 -7.26 12.51
N TYR A 25 -0.38 -8.45 12.95
CA TYR A 25 0.13 -9.07 14.17
C TYR A 25 0.74 -10.44 13.86
N HIS A 26 1.92 -10.69 14.42
CA HIS A 26 2.58 -11.98 14.33
C HIS A 26 2.51 -12.71 15.68
N PRO A 27 1.61 -13.70 15.83
CA PRO A 27 1.35 -14.35 17.15
C PRO A 27 2.56 -15.12 17.69
N GLY A 28 3.40 -15.67 16.82
CA GLY A 28 4.60 -16.41 17.23
C GLY A 28 5.68 -15.57 17.88
N THR A 29 5.72 -14.26 17.58
CA THR A 29 6.74 -13.33 18.11
C THR A 29 6.18 -12.27 19.04
N GLY A 30 4.85 -12.12 19.13
CA GLY A 30 4.20 -11.08 19.92
C GLY A 30 4.42 -9.66 19.35
N VAL A 31 4.70 -9.54 18.05
CA VAL A 31 5.02 -8.28 17.39
C VAL A 31 3.84 -7.79 16.55
N ALA A 32 3.54 -6.51 16.66
CA ALA A 32 2.64 -5.80 15.77
C ALA A 32 3.45 -4.97 14.77
N PHE A 33 3.01 -4.98 13.51
CA PHE A 33 3.60 -4.16 12.44
C PHE A 33 2.63 -3.04 12.08
N VAL A 34 3.15 -1.82 12.06
CA VAL A 34 2.36 -0.60 11.89
C VAL A 34 2.93 0.21 10.72
N GLY A 35 2.06 0.54 9.76
CA GLY A 35 2.38 1.47 8.69
C GLY A 35 2.26 2.91 9.16
N GLY A 36 3.05 3.82 8.60
CA GLY A 36 2.98 5.24 8.90
C GLY A 36 3.00 6.11 7.65
N VAL A 37 2.42 7.29 7.78
CA VAL A 37 2.28 8.29 6.72
C VAL A 37 2.92 9.59 7.16
N HIS A 38 3.87 10.08 6.38
CA HIS A 38 4.34 11.45 6.45
C HIS A 38 3.99 12.16 5.15
N GLN A 39 2.88 12.88 5.18
CA GLN A 39 2.34 13.62 4.04
C GLN A 39 1.92 15.01 4.53
N PRO A 40 2.82 15.99 4.47
CA PRO A 40 2.53 17.37 4.88
C PRO A 40 1.33 17.93 4.12
N THR A 41 0.53 18.72 4.80
CA THR A 41 -0.66 19.35 4.22
C THR A 41 -0.72 20.81 4.60
N VAL A 42 -1.07 21.65 3.65
CA VAL A 42 -1.42 23.07 3.86
C VAL A 42 -2.93 23.19 3.89
N TYR A 43 -3.43 23.72 4.98
CA TYR A 43 -4.85 24.01 5.19
C TYR A 43 -5.10 25.48 4.93
N LEU A 44 -6.14 25.76 4.14
CA LEU A 44 -6.63 27.09 3.83
C LEU A 44 -8.08 27.17 4.31
N PRO A 45 -8.47 28.13 5.14
CA PRO A 45 -9.86 28.31 5.52
C PRO A 45 -10.69 28.67 4.28
N ASP A 46 -11.89 28.13 4.21
CA ASP A 46 -12.87 28.47 3.20
C ASP A 46 -14.14 28.98 3.92
N PRO A 47 -14.47 30.25 3.77
CA PRO A 47 -15.61 30.84 4.45
C PRO A 47 -16.97 30.47 3.86
N GLU A 48 -17.01 29.54 2.88
CA GLU A 48 -18.28 29.13 2.27
C GLU A 48 -19.26 28.57 3.30
N PRO A 49 -20.56 29.04 3.28
CA PRO A 49 -21.56 28.56 4.20
C PRO A 49 -21.89 27.08 3.92
N TYR A 50 -22.17 26.34 4.98
CA TYR A 50 -22.63 24.95 4.88
C TYR A 50 -23.86 24.84 3.96
N SER A 51 -23.81 23.88 3.03
CA SER A 51 -24.92 23.50 2.16
C SER A 51 -25.30 22.02 2.37
N PRO A 52 -26.58 21.71 2.71
CA PRO A 52 -27.01 20.33 2.92
C PRO A 52 -26.75 19.44 1.70
N GLY A 53 -26.19 18.24 1.94
CA GLY A 53 -25.91 17.26 0.89
C GLY A 53 -24.62 17.49 0.12
N GLN A 54 -23.86 18.55 0.44
CA GLN A 54 -22.52 18.79 -0.10
C GLN A 54 -21.46 18.43 0.96
N LEU A 55 -20.31 17.95 0.49
CA LEU A 55 -19.16 17.79 1.37
C LEU A 55 -18.71 19.19 1.82
N TRP A 56 -18.72 19.42 3.12
CA TRP A 56 -18.26 20.67 3.72
C TRP A 56 -17.23 20.35 4.81
N ILE A 57 -16.00 20.83 4.62
CA ILE A 57 -14.90 20.63 5.56
C ILE A 57 -14.37 21.94 6.15
N GLY A 58 -15.01 23.08 5.79
CA GLY A 58 -14.64 24.40 6.31
C GLY A 58 -13.34 24.95 5.75
N GLY A 59 -12.79 24.34 4.70
CA GLY A 59 -11.54 24.76 4.10
C GLY A 59 -11.07 23.84 2.96
N THR A 60 -9.92 24.19 2.43
CA THR A 60 -9.22 23.38 1.42
C THR A 60 -7.95 22.79 2.01
N ALA A 61 -7.65 21.54 1.67
CA ALA A 61 -6.41 20.87 2.02
C ALA A 61 -5.61 20.60 0.75
N ARG A 62 -4.34 20.98 0.73
CA ARG A 62 -3.45 20.77 -0.42
C ARG A 62 -2.16 20.09 0.04
N PHE A 63 -1.66 19.17 -0.78
CA PHE A 63 -0.34 18.59 -0.61
C PHE A 63 0.67 19.47 -1.34
N PRO A 64 1.62 20.12 -0.63
CA PRO A 64 2.63 20.94 -1.28
C PRO A 64 3.50 20.06 -2.20
N PRO A 65 3.66 20.42 -3.49
CA PRO A 65 4.39 19.58 -4.44
C PRO A 65 5.89 19.46 -4.12
N ASP A 66 6.45 20.44 -3.42
CA ASP A 66 7.86 20.49 -3.06
C ASP A 66 8.14 19.83 -1.70
N ASP A 67 7.10 19.43 -0.96
CA ASP A 67 7.27 18.76 0.32
C ASP A 67 7.54 17.27 0.14
N GLU A 68 8.55 16.78 0.83
CA GLU A 68 8.89 15.36 0.82
C GLU A 68 7.78 14.54 1.49
N GLN A 69 7.29 13.54 0.78
CA GLN A 69 6.30 12.59 1.28
C GLN A 69 6.96 11.21 1.40
N TRP A 70 6.74 10.54 2.52
CA TRP A 70 7.29 9.22 2.79
C TRP A 70 6.43 8.47 3.79
N GLY A 71 6.73 7.21 3.98
CA GLY A 71 6.08 6.38 4.98
C GLY A 71 7.07 5.70 5.90
N THR A 72 6.53 4.92 6.82
CA THR A 72 7.31 4.07 7.71
C THR A 72 6.67 2.71 7.88
N VAL A 73 7.49 1.72 8.21
CA VAL A 73 7.02 0.46 8.79
C VAL A 73 7.74 0.27 10.10
N SER A 74 6.98 0.01 11.16
CA SER A 74 7.50 -0.19 12.52
C SER A 74 7.08 -1.55 13.03
N ALA A 75 7.99 -2.26 13.68
CA ALA A 75 7.70 -3.46 14.45
C ALA A 75 7.68 -3.13 15.94
N VAL A 76 6.53 -3.31 16.57
CA VAL A 76 6.31 -2.99 17.98
C VAL A 76 6.13 -4.27 18.78
N ASP A 77 6.93 -4.46 19.80
CA ASP A 77 6.77 -5.52 20.77
C ASP A 77 5.55 -5.24 21.66
N LEU A 78 4.53 -6.08 21.60
CA LEU A 78 3.31 -5.85 22.37
C LEU A 78 3.46 -6.17 23.88
N GLY A 79 4.50 -6.91 24.25
CA GLY A 79 4.78 -7.18 25.66
C GLY A 79 5.46 -6.03 26.39
N THR A 80 6.30 -5.28 25.67
CA THR A 80 7.11 -4.17 26.23
C THR A 80 6.69 -2.80 25.75
N GLY A 81 6.04 -2.71 24.59
CA GLY A 81 5.74 -1.47 23.88
C GLY A 81 6.93 -0.87 23.13
N GLU A 82 8.05 -1.57 23.09
CA GLU A 82 9.27 -1.09 22.43
C GLU A 82 9.20 -1.30 20.91
N ILE A 83 9.77 -0.35 20.16
CA ILE A 83 9.97 -0.49 18.72
C ILE A 83 11.22 -1.33 18.49
N ARG A 84 11.06 -2.56 17.98
CA ARG A 84 12.18 -3.46 17.66
C ARG A 84 12.98 -3.00 16.47
N TRP A 85 12.28 -2.51 15.43
CA TRP A 85 12.86 -1.88 14.25
C TRP A 85 11.88 -0.89 13.63
N HIS A 86 12.43 0.05 12.89
CA HIS A 86 11.71 1.11 12.21
C HIS A 86 12.42 1.43 10.91
N VAL A 87 11.70 1.33 9.80
CA VAL A 87 12.24 1.62 8.47
C VAL A 87 11.40 2.69 7.79
N ARG A 88 12.07 3.57 7.05
CA ARG A 88 11.44 4.55 6.18
C ARG A 88 11.13 3.90 4.84
N THR A 89 9.92 4.12 4.31
CA THR A 89 9.52 3.72 2.97
C THR A 89 9.61 4.90 2.02
N HIS A 90 9.69 4.59 0.73
CA HIS A 90 9.87 5.61 -0.31
C HIS A 90 8.64 6.50 -0.50
N ALA A 91 7.46 5.97 -0.24
CA ALA A 91 6.20 6.68 -0.29
C ALA A 91 5.35 6.39 0.95
N PRO A 92 4.32 7.19 1.24
CA PRO A 92 3.40 6.96 2.34
C PRO A 92 2.78 5.55 2.31
N VAL A 93 2.67 4.92 3.48
CA VAL A 93 2.03 3.62 3.64
C VAL A 93 0.57 3.84 3.98
N HIS A 94 -0.28 3.68 2.97
CA HIS A 94 -1.74 3.77 3.12
C HIS A 94 -2.43 2.42 3.08
N SER A 95 -1.70 1.34 2.74
CA SER A 95 -2.24 -0.02 2.72
C SER A 95 -2.30 -0.62 4.12
N ASP A 96 -3.19 -1.59 4.32
CA ASP A 96 -3.03 -2.54 5.39
C ASP A 96 -1.75 -3.36 5.20
N LEU A 97 -1.27 -3.96 6.28
CA LEU A 97 -0.10 -4.81 6.27
C LEU A 97 -0.51 -6.28 6.39
N LEU A 98 0.29 -7.17 5.84
CA LEU A 98 0.12 -8.61 5.98
C LEU A 98 1.37 -9.23 6.61
N ALA A 99 1.26 -9.77 7.82
CA ALA A 99 2.30 -10.59 8.42
C ALA A 99 2.03 -12.07 8.15
N THR A 100 3.07 -12.82 7.80
CA THR A 100 2.98 -14.25 7.50
C THR A 100 3.77 -15.08 8.51
N ALA A 101 3.38 -16.36 8.68
CA ALA A 101 4.12 -17.29 9.51
C ALA A 101 5.54 -17.61 8.99
N GLY A 102 5.83 -17.26 7.74
CA GLY A 102 7.16 -17.38 7.14
C GLY A 102 8.06 -16.17 7.40
N ASP A 103 7.78 -15.39 8.43
CA ASP A 103 8.57 -14.23 8.86
C ASP A 103 8.64 -13.10 7.80
N LEU A 104 7.60 -12.92 6.99
CA LEU A 104 7.49 -11.81 6.04
C LEU A 104 6.39 -10.83 6.45
N VAL A 105 6.63 -9.54 6.18
CA VAL A 105 5.62 -8.49 6.27
C VAL A 105 5.48 -7.84 4.90
N PHE A 106 4.29 -7.96 4.31
CA PHE A 106 3.96 -7.32 3.04
C PHE A 106 3.31 -5.97 3.29
N VAL A 107 3.74 -4.98 2.50
CA VAL A 107 3.32 -3.58 2.64
C VAL A 107 3.14 -2.96 1.27
N GLY A 108 1.98 -2.36 1.02
CA GLY A 108 1.75 -1.56 -0.19
C GLY A 108 2.13 -0.10 0.02
N GLN A 109 2.66 0.53 -1.02
CA GLN A 109 2.98 1.95 -1.03
C GLN A 109 2.16 2.72 -2.07
N GLY A 110 1.86 3.98 -1.76
CA GLY A 110 1.11 4.86 -2.65
C GLY A 110 1.81 5.14 -3.98
N SER A 111 3.14 5.02 -4.04
CA SER A 111 3.92 5.16 -5.28
C SER A 111 3.74 4.03 -6.29
N GLY A 112 3.08 2.93 -5.90
CA GLY A 112 2.89 1.76 -6.75
C GLY A 112 3.97 0.70 -6.54
N SER A 113 4.20 0.29 -5.29
CA SER A 113 4.98 -0.89 -4.98
C SER A 113 4.30 -1.76 -3.93
N LEU A 114 4.52 -3.06 -4.03
CA LEU A 114 4.29 -4.04 -2.99
C LEU A 114 5.64 -4.55 -2.52
N ASP A 115 5.93 -4.34 -1.25
CA ASP A 115 7.21 -4.65 -0.64
C ASP A 115 7.05 -5.80 0.36
N ALA A 116 8.07 -6.65 0.47
CA ALA A 116 8.14 -7.67 1.51
C ALA A 116 9.40 -7.45 2.36
N PHE A 117 9.19 -7.27 3.66
CA PHE A 117 10.23 -7.09 4.67
C PHE A 117 10.40 -8.35 5.50
N ASP A 118 11.62 -8.60 5.94
CA ASP A 118 11.88 -9.55 7.03
C ASP A 118 11.25 -9.03 8.32
N SER A 119 10.38 -9.83 8.93
CA SER A 119 9.61 -9.42 10.10
C SER A 119 10.44 -9.19 11.36
N ARG A 120 11.64 -9.75 11.43
CA ARG A 120 12.54 -9.66 12.58
C ARG A 120 13.48 -8.46 12.50
N THR A 121 13.90 -8.09 11.29
CA THR A 121 14.96 -7.11 11.06
C THR A 121 14.50 -5.84 10.37
N GLY A 122 13.36 -5.88 9.65
CA GLY A 122 12.90 -4.79 8.81
C GLY A 122 13.69 -4.67 7.49
N GLN A 123 14.55 -5.66 7.17
CA GLN A 123 15.25 -5.66 5.89
C GLN A 123 14.27 -5.86 4.75
N LEU A 124 14.33 -5.03 3.70
CA LEU A 124 13.60 -5.23 2.45
C LEU A 124 14.20 -6.46 1.74
N LEU A 125 13.35 -7.49 1.52
CA LEU A 125 13.75 -8.74 0.89
C LEU A 125 13.28 -8.84 -0.56
N TRP A 126 12.14 -8.22 -0.86
CA TRP A 126 11.54 -8.27 -2.18
C TRP A 126 10.65 -7.06 -2.42
N GLN A 127 10.59 -6.62 -3.66
CA GLN A 127 9.76 -5.52 -4.10
C GLN A 127 9.19 -5.81 -5.50
N PHE A 128 7.94 -5.46 -5.70
CA PHE A 128 7.29 -5.50 -7.01
C PHE A 128 6.67 -4.14 -7.31
N HIS A 129 7.02 -3.59 -8.47
CA HIS A 129 6.45 -2.33 -8.92
C HIS A 129 5.14 -2.56 -9.68
N THR A 130 4.07 -1.95 -9.18
CA THR A 130 2.76 -1.88 -9.82
C THR A 130 2.67 -0.58 -10.62
N ALA A 131 1.79 -0.54 -11.61
CA ALA A 131 1.58 0.71 -12.36
C ALA A 131 0.75 1.74 -11.59
N ALA A 132 0.10 1.33 -10.51
CA ALA A 132 -0.83 2.14 -9.73
C ALA A 132 -0.53 2.01 -8.23
N GLY A 133 -0.99 2.99 -7.44
CA GLY A 133 -0.81 2.99 -5.99
C GLY A 133 -1.45 1.76 -5.32
N VAL A 134 -0.74 1.17 -4.36
CA VAL A 134 -1.23 0.05 -3.56
C VAL A 134 -1.77 0.58 -2.25
N HIS A 135 -3.09 0.67 -2.15
CA HIS A 135 -3.82 1.16 -0.96
C HIS A 135 -4.62 0.09 -0.25
N GLY A 136 -5.10 -0.91 -0.98
CA GLY A 136 -5.76 -2.07 -0.38
C GLY A 136 -4.75 -3.00 0.28
N GLY A 137 -5.13 -3.61 1.39
CA GLY A 137 -4.28 -4.56 2.10
C GLY A 137 -3.99 -5.81 1.29
N PRO A 138 -2.75 -6.28 1.26
CA PRO A 138 -2.44 -7.59 0.72
C PRO A 138 -3.10 -8.68 1.57
N VAL A 139 -3.55 -9.74 0.92
CA VAL A 139 -4.11 -10.92 1.58
C VAL A 139 -3.39 -12.18 1.14
N THR A 140 -3.43 -13.21 1.97
CA THR A 140 -2.87 -14.53 1.62
C THR A 140 -3.90 -15.62 1.76
N TYR A 141 -3.84 -16.60 0.87
CA TYR A 141 -4.69 -17.78 0.89
C TYR A 141 -3.96 -18.97 0.27
N ASP A 142 -4.45 -20.17 0.54
CA ASP A 142 -3.95 -21.42 -0.04
C ASP A 142 -4.96 -22.02 -1.02
N VAL A 143 -4.46 -22.52 -2.15
CA VAL A 143 -5.24 -23.32 -3.10
C VAL A 143 -4.42 -24.54 -3.46
N ALA A 144 -4.90 -25.71 -3.09
CA ALA A 144 -4.28 -27.00 -3.38
C ALA A 144 -2.80 -27.10 -2.92
N GLY A 145 -2.48 -26.52 -1.75
CA GLY A 145 -1.14 -26.52 -1.17
C GLY A 145 -0.21 -25.46 -1.76
N ILE A 146 -0.73 -24.55 -2.56
CA ILE A 146 0.02 -23.41 -3.10
C ILE A 146 -0.44 -22.15 -2.40
N GLN A 147 0.48 -21.49 -1.70
CA GLN A 147 0.20 -20.20 -1.09
C GLN A 147 0.27 -19.08 -2.11
N TYR A 148 -0.76 -18.24 -2.11
CA TYR A 148 -0.82 -17.01 -2.89
C TYR A 148 -0.84 -15.79 -1.97
N VAL A 149 -0.18 -14.73 -2.43
CA VAL A 149 -0.33 -13.37 -1.89
C VAL A 149 -1.00 -12.54 -2.97
N VAL A 150 -2.10 -11.87 -2.63
CA VAL A 150 -2.85 -11.03 -3.58
C VAL A 150 -2.89 -9.60 -3.07
N SER A 151 -2.64 -8.66 -3.96
CA SER A 151 -2.66 -7.24 -3.66
C SER A 151 -3.41 -6.47 -4.75
N PRO A 152 -4.35 -5.58 -4.40
CA PRO A 152 -4.95 -4.65 -5.34
C PRO A 152 -3.99 -3.49 -5.63
N ALA A 153 -3.96 -3.03 -6.87
CA ALA A 153 -3.23 -1.85 -7.31
C ALA A 153 -4.19 -0.93 -8.08
N GLY A 154 -4.94 -0.12 -7.33
CA GLY A 154 -6.01 0.73 -7.85
C GLY A 154 -5.71 2.23 -7.78
N GLY A 155 -4.74 2.63 -6.99
CA GLY A 155 -4.49 4.02 -6.68
C GLY A 155 -5.59 4.65 -5.83
N SER A 156 -5.49 5.94 -5.60
CA SER A 156 -6.49 6.72 -4.88
C SER A 156 -6.41 8.18 -5.27
N PHE A 157 -7.54 8.76 -5.67
CA PHE A 157 -7.63 10.19 -5.94
C PHE A 157 -7.51 11.05 -4.66
N HIS A 158 -7.89 10.51 -3.50
CA HIS A 158 -7.77 11.22 -2.22
C HIS A 158 -6.32 11.40 -1.78
N PHE A 159 -5.44 10.50 -2.19
CA PHE A 159 -4.03 10.52 -1.82
C PHE A 159 -3.12 10.97 -2.96
N ASP A 160 -3.72 11.39 -4.08
CA ASP A 160 -3.01 11.82 -5.29
C ASP A 160 -1.98 10.78 -5.77
N THR A 161 -2.41 9.51 -5.86
CA THR A 161 -1.56 8.40 -6.28
C THR A 161 -2.01 7.85 -7.63
N PRO A 162 -1.08 7.27 -8.41
CA PRO A 162 -1.41 6.75 -9.73
C PRO A 162 -2.59 5.79 -9.70
N ALA A 163 -3.59 6.05 -10.55
CA ALA A 163 -4.79 5.23 -10.67
C ALA A 163 -4.53 3.95 -11.47
N GLY A 164 -5.25 2.89 -11.15
CA GLY A 164 -5.20 1.61 -11.85
C GLY A 164 -6.38 0.74 -11.49
N ASP A 165 -6.35 -0.50 -11.95
CA ASP A 165 -7.45 -1.42 -11.79
C ASP A 165 -7.00 -2.90 -11.71
N ASP A 166 -5.74 -3.10 -11.32
CA ASP A 166 -5.15 -4.42 -11.25
C ASP A 166 -5.42 -5.10 -9.90
N LEU A 167 -5.62 -6.41 -9.96
CA LEU A 167 -5.54 -7.33 -8.84
C LEU A 167 -4.43 -8.33 -9.15
N ILE A 168 -3.33 -8.28 -8.41
CA ILE A 168 -2.12 -9.03 -8.72
C ILE A 168 -1.94 -10.16 -7.72
N ALA A 169 -1.78 -11.39 -8.22
CA ALA A 169 -1.54 -12.57 -7.41
C ALA A 169 -0.10 -13.08 -7.60
N PHE A 170 0.56 -13.36 -6.49
CA PHE A 170 1.92 -13.88 -6.43
C PHE A 170 1.92 -15.27 -5.80
N ALA A 171 2.77 -16.16 -6.32
CA ALA A 171 3.08 -17.44 -5.71
C ALA A 171 4.57 -17.71 -5.85
N LEU A 172 5.14 -18.53 -4.98
CA LEU A 172 6.53 -18.97 -5.12
C LEU A 172 6.71 -19.74 -6.44
N ALA A 173 7.77 -19.44 -7.17
CA ALA A 173 8.06 -20.08 -8.45
C ALA A 173 8.16 -21.61 -8.35
N SER A 174 8.66 -22.13 -7.21
CA SER A 174 8.74 -23.56 -6.90
C SER A 174 7.40 -24.24 -6.69
N GLN A 175 6.34 -23.46 -6.40
CA GLN A 175 4.97 -23.94 -6.15
C GLN A 175 4.03 -23.67 -7.33
N ARG A 176 4.55 -23.11 -8.41
CA ARG A 176 3.73 -22.71 -9.55
C ARG A 176 3.01 -23.94 -10.15
N PRO A 177 1.67 -23.96 -10.18
CA PRO A 177 0.95 -25.05 -10.81
C PRO A 177 1.24 -25.03 -12.31
N ALA A 178 1.35 -26.19 -12.91
CA ALA A 178 1.35 -26.35 -14.36
C ALA A 178 -0.08 -26.16 -14.94
N VAL A 179 -0.78 -25.10 -14.50
CA VAL A 179 -2.17 -24.84 -14.90
C VAL A 179 -2.16 -23.93 -16.12
N THR A 180 -2.73 -24.40 -17.19
CA THR A 180 -3.12 -23.52 -18.29
C THR A 180 -4.40 -22.76 -17.92
N VAL A 181 -4.48 -21.49 -18.29
CA VAL A 181 -5.57 -20.54 -17.97
C VAL A 181 -6.97 -21.07 -18.39
N ASN A 182 -7.03 -22.12 -19.18
CA ASN A 182 -8.26 -22.71 -19.70
C ASN A 182 -8.95 -23.71 -18.73
N ASP A 183 -8.34 -24.05 -17.59
CA ASP A 183 -8.87 -25.05 -16.67
C ASP A 183 -9.79 -24.50 -15.59
N TYR A 184 -9.97 -23.17 -15.53
CA TYR A 184 -10.95 -22.56 -14.65
C TYR A 184 -12.28 -22.41 -15.41
N PRO A 185 -13.36 -23.07 -14.94
CA PRO A 185 -14.68 -22.75 -15.45
C PRO A 185 -14.95 -21.28 -15.18
N THR A 186 -15.15 -20.52 -16.24
CA THR A 186 -15.59 -19.13 -16.12
C THR A 186 -16.88 -19.16 -15.28
N PRO A 187 -16.94 -18.53 -14.09
CA PRO A 187 -18.19 -18.41 -13.38
C PRO A 187 -19.20 -17.83 -14.36
N GLY A 188 -20.35 -18.48 -14.52
CA GLY A 188 -21.41 -18.04 -15.42
C GLY A 188 -22.01 -16.72 -14.95
N TYR A 189 -21.28 -15.64 -15.12
CA TYR A 189 -21.85 -14.30 -15.06
C TYR A 189 -22.69 -14.13 -16.31
N ASP A 190 -23.99 -14.02 -16.12
CA ASP A 190 -24.92 -13.65 -17.18
C ASP A 190 -24.56 -12.24 -17.67
N ARG A 191 -23.88 -12.17 -18.81
CA ARG A 191 -23.45 -10.93 -19.47
C ARG A 191 -24.51 -10.39 -20.43
N THR A 192 -25.78 -10.51 -20.12
CA THR A 192 -26.86 -9.94 -20.94
C THR A 192 -27.04 -8.43 -20.75
N GLY A 193 -26.19 -7.77 -19.92
CA GLY A 193 -26.08 -6.31 -19.86
C GLY A 193 -25.26 -5.74 -21.01
N PRO A 194 -25.41 -4.42 -21.33
CA PRO A 194 -24.58 -3.76 -22.32
C PRO A 194 -23.11 -3.96 -21.95
N ALA A 195 -22.28 -4.31 -22.96
CA ALA A 195 -20.85 -4.57 -22.77
C ALA A 195 -20.20 -3.39 -22.02
N ASP A 196 -19.75 -3.67 -20.81
CA ASP A 196 -18.93 -2.74 -20.04
C ASP A 196 -17.64 -2.51 -20.85
N PRO A 197 -17.27 -1.26 -21.21
CA PRO A 197 -16.03 -0.97 -21.90
C PRO A 197 -14.77 -1.37 -21.13
N ALA A 198 -14.93 -1.88 -19.91
CA ALA A 198 -13.88 -2.39 -19.05
C ALA A 198 -13.88 -3.94 -18.97
N ASP A 199 -13.94 -4.64 -20.10
CA ASP A 199 -13.65 -6.10 -20.11
C ASP A 199 -12.18 -6.33 -19.74
N ARG A 200 -11.92 -6.38 -18.43
CA ARG A 200 -10.61 -6.40 -17.80
C ARG A 200 -10.09 -7.83 -17.77
N ARG A 201 -9.22 -8.13 -18.70
CA ARG A 201 -8.51 -9.40 -18.71
C ARG A 201 -7.47 -9.38 -17.59
N VAL A 202 -7.49 -10.40 -16.72
CA VAL A 202 -6.37 -10.67 -15.80
C VAL A 202 -5.11 -10.82 -16.66
N ARG A 203 -4.26 -9.80 -16.66
CA ARG A 203 -2.97 -9.87 -17.32
C ARG A 203 -2.05 -10.72 -16.46
N GLN A 204 -1.63 -11.86 -16.95
CA GLN A 204 -0.49 -12.58 -16.37
C GLN A 204 0.76 -11.78 -16.71
N VAL A 205 1.32 -11.10 -15.73
CA VAL A 205 2.63 -10.47 -15.86
C VAL A 205 3.67 -11.58 -15.70
N PRO A 206 4.60 -11.77 -16.66
CA PRO A 206 5.71 -12.70 -16.47
C PRO A 206 6.49 -12.30 -15.22
N VAL A 207 6.68 -13.23 -14.30
CA VAL A 207 7.55 -13.00 -13.15
C VAL A 207 8.98 -12.91 -13.67
N HIS A 208 9.52 -11.71 -13.76
CA HIS A 208 10.95 -11.51 -13.94
C HIS A 208 11.64 -11.98 -12.65
N THR A 209 12.36 -13.08 -12.74
CA THR A 209 13.28 -13.56 -11.70
C THR A 209 14.62 -12.87 -11.83
N ASP A 210 14.66 -11.55 -11.94
CA ASP A 210 15.92 -10.84 -11.78
C ASP A 210 16.17 -10.68 -10.27
N THR A 211 16.93 -11.64 -9.72
CA THR A 211 17.71 -11.46 -8.51
C THR A 211 18.88 -10.52 -8.82
N ALA A 212 18.59 -9.28 -9.23
CA ALA A 212 19.59 -8.24 -9.21
C ALA A 212 19.87 -7.93 -7.73
N ALA A 213 21.07 -8.21 -7.29
CA ALA A 213 21.55 -7.82 -5.98
C ALA A 213 21.27 -6.33 -5.80
N VAL A 214 20.52 -6.00 -4.75
CA VAL A 214 20.33 -4.62 -4.33
C VAL A 214 21.71 -4.12 -3.89
N ASP A 215 22.33 -3.28 -4.72
CA ASP A 215 23.57 -2.61 -4.37
C ASP A 215 23.32 -1.78 -3.10
N SER A 216 23.96 -2.16 -2.03
CA SER A 216 23.93 -1.40 -0.77
C SER A 216 24.50 0.00 -1.04
N PRO A 217 23.84 1.08 -0.57
CA PRO A 217 24.41 2.41 -0.68
C PRO A 217 25.72 2.48 0.13
N PRO A 218 26.70 3.27 -0.32
CA PRO A 218 27.98 3.41 0.36
C PRO A 218 27.77 3.99 1.76
N ALA A 219 28.42 3.38 2.75
CA ALA A 219 28.47 3.88 4.11
C ALA A 219 29.20 5.24 4.11
N ASP A 220 28.48 6.31 4.41
CA ASP A 220 29.08 7.61 4.68
C ASP A 220 29.92 7.56 5.96
N ARG A 221 31.14 8.00 5.82
CA ARG A 221 32.12 8.22 6.91
C ARG A 221 31.89 9.56 7.56
#